data_0901786234617019cc27c49da6ddf4b0
#
_entry.id   0901786234617019cc27c49da6ddf4b0
#
_cell.length_a   1.000
_cell.length_b   1.000
_cell.length_c   1.000
_cell.angle_alpha   90.00
_cell.angle_beta   90.00
_cell.angle_gamma   90.00
#
_symmetry.space_group_name_H-M   'P 1'
#
loop_
_entity.id
_entity.type
_entity.pdbx_description
1 polymer ?
#
loop_
_entity_poly.entity_id
_entity_poly.type
_entity_poly.pdbx_seq_one_letter_code
_entity_poly.pdbx_strand_id
1 'polypeptide(L)' 'MGSYEALDNITLSSSKTTYTITKGKVVFEPISADNIICAINGVVQSGNFSVIGSKIIFPEAAFSSSDKMDYILHLRTVR' A
#
# COMPACT_ATOMS: atom_id res chain seq x y z
N MET A 1 -7.79 -6.73 -18.98
CA MET A 1 -8.64 -5.70 -18.40
C MET A 1 -9.06 -6.13 -17.03
N GLY A 2 -9.30 -5.21 -16.17
CA GLY A 2 -9.69 -5.52 -14.82
C GLY A 2 -8.65 -6.30 -14.06
N SER A 3 -7.41 -6.02 -14.34
CA SER A 3 -6.33 -6.77 -13.74
C SER A 3 -5.89 -6.19 -12.39
N TYR A 4 -6.69 -5.31 -11.81
CA TYR A 4 -6.38 -4.79 -10.49
C TYR A 4 -7.66 -4.64 -9.67
N GLU A 5 -7.49 -4.54 -8.36
CA GLU A 5 -8.58 -4.24 -7.46
C GLU A 5 -8.14 -3.16 -6.49
N ALA A 6 -9.05 -2.26 -6.18
CA ALA A 6 -8.75 -1.17 -5.26
C ALA A 6 -8.83 -1.68 -3.83
N LEU A 7 -7.83 -1.35 -3.05
CA LEU A 7 -7.80 -1.68 -1.62
C LEU A 7 -8.25 -0.46 -0.83
N ASP A 8 -8.55 -0.67 0.45
CA ASP A 8 -8.94 0.44 1.32
C ASP A 8 -7.73 1.35 1.50
N ASN A 9 -7.97 2.65 1.43
CA ASN A 9 -6.92 3.62 1.60
C ASN A 9 -6.34 3.55 3.01
N ILE A 10 -5.06 3.85 3.12
CA ILE A 10 -4.34 3.77 4.38
C ILE A 10 -4.10 5.17 4.90
N THR A 11 -4.40 5.39 6.17
CA THR A 11 -4.09 6.65 6.82
C THR A 11 -2.66 6.59 7.33
N LEU A 12 -1.81 7.43 6.76
CA LEU A 12 -0.40 7.47 7.14
C LEU A 12 -0.23 8.21 8.45
N SER A 13 0.71 7.76 9.25
CA SER A 13 1.00 8.34 10.56
C SER A 13 2.47 8.64 10.68
N SER A 14 2.77 9.67 11.45
CA SER A 14 4.15 10.05 11.74
C SER A 14 4.85 8.92 12.49
N SER A 15 6.05 8.59 12.07
CA SER A 15 6.90 7.55 12.69
C SER A 15 6.36 6.14 12.61
N LYS A 16 5.36 5.90 11.79
CA LYS A 16 4.82 4.55 11.61
C LYS A 16 5.21 4.04 10.24
N THR A 17 5.80 2.86 10.18
CA THR A 17 6.29 2.28 8.93
C THR A 17 5.49 1.08 8.47
N THR A 18 4.70 0.46 9.34
CA THR A 18 3.96 -0.76 9.04
C THR A 18 2.47 -0.51 9.12
N TYR A 19 1.74 -0.92 8.08
CA TYR A 19 0.29 -0.71 8.01
C TYR A 19 -0.38 -2.00 7.57
N THR A 20 -1.56 -2.27 8.12
CA THR A 20 -2.35 -3.43 7.73
C THR A 20 -3.10 -3.13 6.43
N ILE A 21 -3.05 -4.07 5.50
CA ILE A 21 -3.74 -3.95 4.22
C ILE A 21 -5.15 -4.52 4.38
N THR A 22 -6.15 -3.74 3.99
CA THR A 22 -7.55 -4.18 4.06
C THR A 22 -8.25 -3.93 2.73
N LYS A 23 -9.32 -4.71 2.51
CA LYS A 23 -10.20 -4.52 1.37
C LYS A 23 -11.63 -4.63 1.87
N GLY A 24 -12.39 -3.56 1.73
CA GLY A 24 -13.74 -3.50 2.30
C GLY A 24 -13.72 -3.69 3.81
N LYS A 25 -12.67 -3.16 4.47
CA LYS A 25 -12.47 -3.23 5.92
C LYS A 25 -12.17 -4.63 6.43
N VAL A 26 -11.87 -5.56 5.52
CA VAL A 26 -11.46 -6.91 5.88
C VAL A 26 -9.97 -7.06 5.55
N VAL A 27 -9.22 -7.66 6.45
CA VAL A 27 -7.78 -7.87 6.24
C VAL A 27 -7.57 -8.61 4.92
N PHE A 28 -6.66 -8.09 4.12
CA PHE A 28 -6.37 -8.60 2.80
C PHE A 28 -4.89 -8.97 2.71
N GLU A 29 -4.61 -10.18 2.24
CA GLU A 29 -3.25 -10.64 2.08
C GLU A 29 -2.88 -10.63 0.59
N PRO A 30 -2.05 -9.68 0.13
CA PRO A 30 -1.67 -9.64 -1.28
C PRO A 30 -0.74 -10.79 -1.62
N ILE A 31 -0.60 -11.05 -2.94
CA ILE A 31 0.26 -12.12 -3.42
C ILE A 31 1.72 -11.81 -3.08
N SER A 32 2.16 -10.59 -3.38
CA SER A 32 3.53 -10.17 -3.06
C SER A 32 3.60 -8.64 -3.19
N ALA A 33 4.74 -8.08 -2.80
CA ALA A 33 4.97 -6.65 -2.96
C ALA A 33 4.91 -6.23 -4.43
N ASP A 34 5.28 -7.12 -5.35
CA ASP A 34 5.22 -6.81 -6.78
C ASP A 34 3.81 -6.65 -7.29
N ASN A 35 2.82 -7.06 -6.53
CA ASN A 35 1.41 -6.94 -6.91
C ASN A 35 0.75 -5.71 -6.29
N ILE A 36 1.50 -4.89 -5.58
CA ILE A 36 0.96 -3.69 -4.95
C ILE A 36 1.52 -2.44 -5.62
N ILE A 37 0.65 -1.48 -5.88
CA ILE A 37 1.06 -0.16 -6.34
C ILE A 37 0.25 0.86 -5.56
N CYS A 38 0.89 1.92 -5.10
CA CYS A 38 0.19 2.98 -4.38
C CYS A 38 0.80 4.33 -4.74
N ALA A 39 0.07 5.39 -4.42
CA ALA A 39 0.56 6.74 -4.64
C ALA A 39 0.46 7.50 -3.33
N ILE A 40 1.52 8.22 -3.00
CA ILE A 40 1.59 9.02 -1.79
C ILE A 40 1.93 10.44 -2.20
N ASN A 41 1.07 11.38 -1.84
CA ASN A 41 1.23 12.80 -2.21
C ASN A 41 1.39 12.99 -3.72
N GLY A 42 0.67 12.17 -4.50
CA GLY A 42 0.72 12.26 -5.96
C GLY A 42 1.90 11.54 -6.60
N VAL A 43 2.76 10.91 -5.81
CA VAL A 43 3.93 10.19 -6.34
C VAL A 43 3.70 8.70 -6.23
N VAL A 44 3.77 8.01 -7.37
CA VAL A 44 3.54 6.56 -7.42
C VAL A 44 4.71 5.84 -6.75
N GLN A 45 4.36 4.93 -5.85
CA GLN A 45 5.32 4.08 -5.16
C GLN A 45 5.22 2.68 -5.74
N SER A 46 6.34 2.17 -6.22
CA SER A 46 6.36 0.86 -6.87
C SER A 46 7.70 0.21 -6.56
N GLY A 47 7.74 -0.60 -5.52
CA GLY A 47 8.94 -1.35 -5.20
C GLY A 47 9.78 -0.80 -4.07
N ASN A 48 9.45 0.34 -3.50
CA ASN A 48 10.19 0.88 -2.35
C ASN A 48 9.48 0.61 -1.04
N PHE A 49 8.83 -0.54 -0.97
CA PHE A 49 8.20 -1.04 0.25
C PHE A 49 8.25 -2.57 0.23
N SER A 50 7.98 -3.17 1.38
CA SER A 50 7.90 -4.62 1.51
C SER A 50 6.49 -5.02 1.91
N VAL A 51 6.12 -6.27 1.63
CA VAL A 51 4.84 -6.82 2.05
C VAL A 51 5.11 -8.14 2.75
N ILE A 52 4.59 -8.28 3.98
CA ILE A 52 4.70 -9.50 4.75
C ILE A 52 3.30 -9.85 5.23
N GLY A 53 2.73 -10.95 4.70
CA GLY A 53 1.35 -11.33 5.01
C GLY A 53 0.40 -10.24 4.58
N SER A 54 -0.34 -9.68 5.52
CA SER A 54 -1.31 -8.62 5.24
C SER A 54 -0.78 -7.23 5.61
N LYS A 55 0.54 -7.07 5.73
CA LYS A 55 1.11 -5.80 6.16
C LYS A 55 2.05 -5.25 5.10
N ILE A 56 1.96 -3.93 4.87
CA ILE A 56 2.86 -3.21 3.99
C ILE A 56 3.81 -2.40 4.86
N ILE A 57 5.09 -2.45 4.52
CA ILE A 57 6.15 -1.85 5.31
C ILE A 57 6.95 -0.88 4.45
N PHE A 58 7.05 0.36 4.90
CA PHE A 58 7.84 1.40 4.24
C PHE A 58 9.11 1.61 5.09
N PRO A 59 10.20 0.95 4.74
CA PRO A 59 11.36 0.83 5.66
C PRO A 59 12.01 2.14 6.04
N GLU A 60 11.93 3.13 5.19
CA GLU A 60 12.55 4.42 5.50
C GLU A 60 11.53 5.54 5.58
N ALA A 61 10.29 5.19 5.86
CA ALA A 61 9.23 6.16 5.83
C ALA A 61 9.31 7.09 7.02
N ALA A 62 9.44 8.35 6.74
CA ALA A 62 9.31 9.39 7.73
C ALA A 62 8.08 10.21 7.35
N PHE A 63 6.91 9.58 7.48
CA PHE A 63 5.66 10.26 7.13
C PHE A 63 5.34 11.31 8.18
N SER A 64 4.72 12.39 7.73
CA SER A 64 4.19 13.41 8.61
C SER A 64 2.66 13.34 8.57
N SER A 65 2.01 14.08 9.45
CA SER A 65 0.55 14.10 9.48
C SER A 65 -0.05 14.71 8.22
N SER A 66 0.74 15.40 7.40
CA SER A 66 0.27 15.98 6.15
C SER A 66 0.42 15.05 4.96
N ASP A 67 1.12 13.94 5.12
CA ASP A 67 1.30 12.98 4.04
C ASP A 67 0.03 12.17 3.88
N LYS A 68 -0.36 11.93 2.64
CA LYS A 68 -1.58 11.19 2.34
C LYS A 68 -1.34 10.18 1.25
N MET A 69 -1.93 9.01 1.45
CA MET A 69 -1.94 8.00 0.41
C MET A 69 -3.14 8.29 -0.51
N ASP A 70 -2.87 8.46 -1.79
CA ASP A 70 -3.92 8.77 -2.76
C ASP A 70 -4.72 7.52 -3.12
N TYR A 71 -4.03 6.40 -3.30
CA TYR A 71 -4.68 5.12 -3.59
C TYR A 71 -3.70 3.99 -3.32
N ILE A 72 -4.25 2.80 -3.16
CA ILE A 72 -3.47 1.57 -3.10
C ILE A 72 -4.25 0.50 -3.84
N LEU A 73 -3.58 -0.17 -4.77
CA LEU A 73 -4.20 -1.14 -5.65
C LEU A 73 -3.45 -2.47 -5.57
N HIS A 74 -4.20 -3.55 -5.71
CA HIS A 74 -3.63 -4.89 -5.82
C HIS A 74 -3.77 -5.35 -7.26
N LEU A 75 -2.64 -5.62 -7.91
CA LEU A 75 -2.62 -6.08 -9.28
C LEU A 75 -2.77 -7.59 -9.29
N ARG A 76 -3.62 -8.09 -10.17
CA ARG A 76 -3.84 -9.55 -10.26
C ARG A 76 -2.74 -10.24 -11.04
N THR A 77 -1.95 -9.45 -11.79
CA THR A 77 -0.79 -9.96 -12.49
C THR A 77 0.40 -9.11 -12.11
N VAL A 78 1.58 -9.70 -12.15
CA VAL A 78 2.81 -8.98 -11.81
C VAL A 78 3.08 -7.90 -12.86
N ARG A 79 3.52 -6.75 -12.38
CA ARG A 79 3.83 -5.61 -13.24
C ARG A 79 4.94 -5.92 -14.24
#